data_ab0c12c88df2e523b7076e16f3fd2e18
#
_entry.id   ab0c12c88df2e523b7076e16f3fd2e18
#
_cell.length_a   1.000
_cell.length_b   1.000
_cell.length_c   1.000
_cell.angle_alpha   90.00
_cell.angle_beta   90.00
_cell.angle_gamma   90.00
#
_symmetry.space_group_name_H-M   'P 1'
#
loop_
_entity.id
_entity.type
_entity.pdbx_description
1 polymer ?
#
loop_
_entity_poly.entity_id
_entity_poly.type
_entity_poly.pdbx_seq_one_letter_code
_entity_poly.pdbx_strand_id
1 'polypeptide(L)'
;MADTHLTAPTRIIEVEGDRFAYRRWGNSGSGQPPLFFLQHFRGGMDHWDPLMTDGLAAGREVILYDYRGCASSTGVPRTLIEDMADDAAKVIRALGLSRVDVVGF
;
A
#
# COMPACT_ATOMS: atom_id res chain seq x y z
N MET A 1 14.50 8.69 14.25
CA MET A 1 14.60 9.07 12.84
C MET A 1 13.40 8.50 12.08
N ALA A 2 12.79 9.31 11.24
CA ALA A 2 11.60 8.87 10.50
C ALA A 2 11.98 7.90 9.37
N ASP A 3 11.10 6.95 9.08
CA ASP A 3 11.28 6.05 7.95
C ASP A 3 11.06 6.78 6.62
N THR A 4 11.62 6.20 5.57
CA THR A 4 11.44 6.63 4.20
C THR A 4 10.93 5.46 3.37
N HIS A 5 10.63 5.70 2.08
CA HIS A 5 10.24 4.62 1.15
C HIS A 5 11.25 3.46 1.20
N LEU A 6 12.55 3.78 1.24
CA LEU A 6 13.60 2.75 1.19
C LEU A 6 13.91 2.15 2.56
N THR A 7 13.67 2.85 3.66
CA THR A 7 14.01 2.38 4.99
C THR A 7 12.83 1.80 5.77
N ALA A 8 11.59 2.13 5.38
CA ALA A 8 10.43 1.54 6.02
C ALA A 8 10.44 0.03 5.87
N PRO A 9 10.26 -0.74 6.96
CA PRO A 9 10.31 -2.19 6.86
C PRO A 9 9.14 -2.71 6.03
N THR A 10 9.41 -3.71 5.19
CA THR A 10 8.36 -4.45 4.53
C THR A 10 7.65 -5.32 5.56
N ARG A 11 6.35 -5.12 5.69
CA ARG A 11 5.50 -5.86 6.62
C ARG A 11 4.57 -6.77 5.84
N ILE A 12 4.02 -7.75 6.54
CA ILE A 12 3.09 -8.71 5.94
C ILE A 12 1.76 -8.61 6.69
N ILE A 13 0.66 -8.59 5.93
CA ILE A 13 -0.68 -8.74 6.50
C ILE A 13 -1.39 -9.90 5.79
N GLU A 14 -2.05 -10.74 6.57
CA GLU A 14 -2.75 -11.90 6.05
C GLU A 14 -4.22 -11.57 5.82
N VAL A 15 -4.71 -11.86 4.61
CA VAL A 15 -6.10 -11.64 4.22
C VAL A 15 -6.57 -12.85 3.43
N GLU A 16 -7.58 -13.54 3.94
CA GLU A 16 -8.20 -14.70 3.28
C GLU A 16 -7.20 -15.79 2.89
N GLY A 17 -6.22 -16.05 3.75
CA GLY A 17 -5.23 -17.10 3.55
C GLY A 17 -4.02 -16.69 2.72
N ASP A 18 -4.02 -15.52 2.12
CA ASP A 18 -2.87 -15.00 1.40
C ASP A 18 -2.18 -13.88 2.17
N ARG A 19 -0.89 -13.70 1.88
CA ARG A 19 -0.06 -12.69 2.55
C ARG A 19 0.22 -11.56 1.59
N PHE A 20 -0.09 -10.34 2.04
CA PHE A 20 0.17 -9.12 1.26
C PHE A 20 1.33 -8.37 1.90
N ALA A 21 2.34 -8.07 1.10
CA ALA A 21 3.45 -7.24 1.53
C ALA A 21 3.06 -5.76 1.42
N TYR A 22 3.42 -4.98 2.43
CA TYR A 22 3.13 -3.55 2.44
C TYR A 22 4.21 -2.78 3.20
N ARG A 23 4.28 -1.49 2.93
CA ARG A 23 5.06 -0.52 3.72
C ARG A 23 4.17 0.64 4.07
N ARG A 24 4.37 1.18 5.28
CA ARG A 24 3.70 2.40 5.69
C ARG A 24 4.65 3.26 6.50
N TRP A 25 4.66 4.55 6.20
CA TRP A 25 5.52 5.51 6.87
C TRP A 25 4.96 6.91 6.66
N GLY A 26 5.58 7.90 7.29
CA GLY A 26 5.23 9.31 7.13
C GLY A 26 4.50 9.86 8.34
N ASN A 27 3.89 11.02 8.16
CA ASN A 27 3.29 11.78 9.25
C ASN A 27 1.89 11.24 9.59
N SER A 28 1.82 10.32 10.55
CA SER A 28 0.55 9.76 11.03
C SER A 28 -0.22 10.71 11.95
N GLY A 29 0.40 11.80 12.40
CA GLY A 29 -0.21 12.78 13.30
C GLY A 29 -0.83 13.98 12.59
N SER A 30 -0.95 13.97 11.27
CA SER A 30 -1.42 15.13 10.50
C SER A 30 -2.93 15.38 10.62
N GLY A 31 -3.71 14.42 11.09
CA GLY A 31 -5.16 14.50 11.10
C GLY A 31 -5.81 14.17 9.76
N GLN A 32 -5.02 13.94 8.72
CA GLN A 32 -5.50 13.56 7.39
C GLN A 32 -5.58 12.04 7.27
N PRO A 33 -6.51 11.49 6.44
CA PRO A 33 -6.50 10.07 6.13
C PRO A 33 -5.18 9.68 5.47
N PRO A 34 -4.68 8.44 5.68
CA PRO A 34 -3.50 7.98 4.96
C PRO A 34 -3.71 7.97 3.46
N LEU A 35 -2.63 8.16 2.71
CA LEU A 35 -2.62 7.95 1.26
C LEU A 35 -2.37 6.47 0.99
N PHE A 36 -3.28 5.84 0.27
CA PHE A 36 -3.18 4.43 -0.11
C PHE A 36 -2.97 4.35 -1.62
N PHE A 37 -1.82 3.77 -2.04
CA PHE A 37 -1.37 3.82 -3.43
C PHE A 37 -1.76 2.56 -4.19
N LEU A 38 -2.33 2.75 -5.38
CA LEU A 38 -2.64 1.69 -6.34
C LEU A 38 -1.75 1.89 -7.56
N GLN A 39 -0.69 1.08 -7.67
CA GLN A 39 0.25 1.17 -8.79
C GLN A 39 -0.36 0.60 -10.08
N HIS A 40 0.33 0.80 -11.19
CA HIS A 40 -0.09 0.28 -12.48
C HIS A 40 -0.20 -1.25 -12.45
N PHE A 41 -0.94 -1.80 -13.39
CA PHE A 41 -1.15 -3.24 -13.51
C PHE A 41 0.19 -3.98 -13.53
N ARG A 42 0.30 -5.02 -12.71
CA ARG A 42 1.51 -5.81 -12.49
C ARG A 42 2.67 -5.05 -11.86
N GLY A 43 2.44 -3.81 -11.40
CA GLY A 43 3.45 -3.08 -10.65
C GLY A 43 3.56 -3.56 -9.22
N GLY A 44 4.75 -3.38 -8.64
CA GLY A 44 4.98 -3.57 -7.22
C GLY A 44 5.10 -2.24 -6.51
N MET A 45 5.14 -2.26 -5.17
CA MET A 45 5.23 -1.03 -4.39
C MET A 45 6.53 -0.26 -4.64
N ASP A 46 7.59 -0.92 -5.13
CA ASP A 46 8.85 -0.26 -5.44
C ASP A 46 8.88 0.37 -6.84
N HIS A 47 7.77 0.31 -7.59
CA HIS A 47 7.65 1.00 -8.88
C HIS A 47 7.27 2.48 -8.73
N TRP A 48 6.93 2.93 -7.52
CA TRP A 48 6.73 4.35 -7.24
C TRP A 48 8.07 5.04 -7.01
N ASP A 49 8.19 6.27 -7.49
CA ASP A 49 9.40 7.06 -7.28
C ASP A 49 9.50 7.45 -5.80
N PRO A 50 10.58 7.04 -5.09
CA PRO A 50 10.74 7.40 -3.68
C PRO A 50 10.75 8.90 -3.42
N LEU A 51 11.23 9.70 -4.37
CA LEU A 51 11.23 11.15 -4.23
C LEU A 51 9.80 11.68 -4.09
N MET A 52 8.86 11.14 -4.86
CA MET A 52 7.46 11.52 -4.80
C MET A 52 6.80 11.01 -3.51
N THR A 53 6.97 9.73 -3.19
CA THR A 53 6.31 9.14 -2.03
C THR A 53 6.84 9.74 -0.73
N ASP A 54 8.13 9.98 -0.62
CA ASP A 54 8.72 10.62 0.55
C ASP A 54 8.29 12.09 0.69
N GLY A 55 8.14 12.79 -0.44
CA GLY A 55 7.61 14.15 -0.43
C GLY A 55 6.20 14.21 0.13
N LEU A 56 5.34 13.27 -0.26
CA LEU A 56 3.97 13.17 0.27
C LEU A 56 3.94 12.73 1.73
N ALA A 57 4.87 11.84 2.11
CA ALA A 57 4.95 11.33 3.48
C ALA A 57 5.32 12.40 4.52
N ALA A 58 5.91 13.49 4.10
CA ALA A 58 6.18 14.63 4.99
C ALA A 58 4.90 15.25 5.54
N GLY A 59 3.82 15.23 4.76
CA GLY A 59 2.54 15.82 5.13
C GLY A 59 1.51 14.86 5.70
N ARG A 60 1.62 13.57 5.41
CA ARG A 60 0.66 12.57 5.85
C ARG A 60 1.23 11.16 5.69
N GLU A 61 0.58 10.18 6.32
CA GLU A 61 1.02 8.79 6.20
C GLU A 61 0.82 8.26 4.78
N VAL A 62 1.79 7.49 4.29
CA VAL A 62 1.78 6.83 2.98
C VAL A 62 1.77 5.32 3.18
N ILE A 63 0.93 4.62 2.44
CA ILE A 63 0.84 3.16 2.46
C ILE A 63 0.94 2.64 1.04
N LEU A 64 1.92 1.76 0.83
CA LEU A 64 2.11 1.03 -0.43
C LEU A 64 1.91 -0.45 -0.16
N TYR A 65 1.38 -1.20 -1.13
CA TYR A 65 1.29 -2.64 -1.00
C TYR A 65 1.46 -3.31 -2.37
N ASP A 66 1.88 -4.58 -2.33
CA ASP A 66 1.98 -5.41 -3.53
C ASP A 66 0.65 -6.13 -3.76
N TYR A 67 0.15 -6.10 -4.99
CA TYR A 67 -1.10 -6.77 -5.36
C TYR A 67 -1.00 -8.28 -5.14
N ARG A 68 -2.16 -8.93 -4.96
CA ARG A 68 -2.23 -10.38 -4.79
C ARG A 68 -1.46 -11.08 -5.92
N GLY A 69 -0.55 -11.98 -5.54
CA GLY A 69 0.26 -12.76 -6.48
C GLY A 69 1.35 -11.96 -7.19
N CYS A 70 1.57 -10.70 -6.82
CA CYS A 70 2.59 -9.84 -7.42
C CYS A 70 3.69 -9.54 -6.42
N ALA A 71 4.93 -9.43 -6.92
CA ALA A 71 6.11 -9.11 -6.13
C ALA A 71 6.19 -9.97 -4.86
N SER A 72 6.13 -9.36 -3.67
CA SER A 72 6.29 -10.09 -2.40
C SER A 72 4.98 -10.59 -1.80
N SER A 73 3.85 -10.34 -2.45
CA SER A 73 2.54 -10.87 -2.01
C SER A 73 2.29 -12.26 -2.58
N THR A 74 1.59 -13.11 -1.81
CA THR A 74 1.28 -14.47 -2.24
C THR A 74 -0.07 -14.53 -2.97
N GLY A 75 -0.43 -15.72 -3.45
CA GLY A 75 -1.70 -15.98 -4.12
C GLY A 75 -1.59 -15.94 -5.63
N VAL A 76 -2.73 -15.97 -6.29
CA VAL A 76 -2.83 -15.94 -7.74
C VAL A 76 -3.17 -14.51 -8.18
N PRO A 77 -2.43 -13.93 -9.14
CA PRO A 77 -2.73 -12.58 -9.61
C PRO A 77 -4.16 -12.50 -10.14
N ARG A 78 -4.81 -11.37 -9.84
CA ARG A 78 -6.18 -11.12 -10.33
C ARG A 78 -6.15 -10.71 -11.80
N THR A 79 -7.19 -11.09 -12.52
CA THR A 79 -7.34 -10.73 -13.93
C THR A 79 -8.42 -9.69 -14.16
N LEU A 80 -9.26 -9.42 -13.16
CA LEU A 80 -10.34 -8.44 -13.24
C LEU A 80 -10.09 -7.28 -12.30
N ILE A 81 -10.39 -6.07 -12.77
CA ILE A 81 -10.25 -4.85 -11.96
C ILE A 81 -11.14 -4.90 -10.72
N GLU A 82 -12.35 -5.45 -10.84
CA GLU A 82 -13.27 -5.58 -9.71
C GLU A 82 -12.65 -6.40 -8.58
N ASP A 83 -11.97 -7.50 -8.92
CA ASP A 83 -11.31 -8.35 -7.93
C ASP A 83 -10.13 -7.63 -7.29
N MET A 84 -9.37 -6.86 -8.06
CA MET A 84 -8.27 -6.05 -7.52
C MET A 84 -8.80 -4.98 -6.56
N ALA A 85 -9.92 -4.35 -6.89
CA ALA A 85 -10.55 -3.35 -6.03
C ALA A 85 -11.04 -3.98 -4.73
N ASP A 86 -11.62 -5.18 -4.79
CA ASP A 86 -12.05 -5.91 -3.60
C ASP A 86 -10.86 -6.27 -2.71
N ASP A 87 -9.75 -6.72 -3.30
CA ASP A 87 -8.52 -7.01 -2.55
C ASP A 87 -8.00 -5.75 -1.84
N ALA A 88 -7.98 -4.62 -2.54
CA ALA A 88 -7.54 -3.35 -1.95
C ALA A 88 -8.42 -2.97 -0.75
N ALA A 89 -9.74 -3.08 -0.88
CA ALA A 89 -10.67 -2.79 0.21
C ALA A 89 -10.44 -3.71 1.40
N LYS A 90 -10.16 -4.99 1.16
CA LYS A 90 -9.89 -5.96 2.22
C LYS A 90 -8.58 -5.67 2.94
N VAL A 91 -7.54 -5.29 2.21
CA VAL A 91 -6.25 -4.89 2.80
C VAL A 91 -6.43 -3.65 3.67
N ILE A 92 -7.15 -2.63 3.17
CA ILE A 92 -7.44 -1.42 3.93
C ILE A 92 -8.14 -1.75 5.25
N ARG A 93 -9.16 -2.60 5.21
CA ARG A 93 -9.88 -3.02 6.42
C ARG A 93 -9.00 -3.84 7.37
N ALA A 94 -8.18 -4.73 6.82
CA ALA A 94 -7.27 -5.56 7.62
C ALA A 94 -6.22 -4.72 8.34
N LEU A 95 -5.81 -3.59 7.74
CA LEU A 95 -4.89 -2.64 8.38
C LEU A 95 -5.57 -1.78 9.45
N GLY A 96 -6.86 -1.96 9.67
CA GLY A 96 -7.61 -1.22 10.69
C GLY A 96 -7.98 0.20 10.29
N LEU A 97 -7.94 0.51 9.01
CA LEU A 97 -8.20 1.87 8.52
C LEU A 97 -9.67 2.03 8.17
N SER A 98 -10.30 3.10 8.68
CA SER A 98 -11.69 3.45 8.36
C SER A 98 -11.79 4.36 7.14
N ARG A 99 -10.72 5.11 6.85
CA ARG A 99 -10.68 6.08 5.74
C ARG A 99 -9.28 6.14 5.17
N VAL A 100 -9.19 6.21 3.86
CA VAL A 100 -7.94 6.49 3.13
C VAL A 100 -8.27 7.39 1.95
N ASP A 101 -7.27 8.11 1.49
CA ASP A 101 -7.32 8.76 0.17
C ASP A 101 -6.52 7.88 -0.79
N VAL A 102 -7.07 7.60 -1.96
CA VAL A 102 -6.47 6.69 -2.92
C VAL A 102 -5.70 7.48 -3.97
N VAL A 103 -4.47 7.05 -4.21
CA VAL A 103 -3.65 7.55 -5.31
C VAL A 103 -3.51 6.43 -6.32
N GLY A 104 -3.98 6.64 -7.54
CA GLY A 104 -3.94 5.66 -8.61
C GLY A 104 -3.02 6.06 -9.75
N PHE A 105 -2.58 5.06 -10.49
CA PHE A 105 -1.81 5.26 -11.70
C PHE A 105 -2.48 4.55 -12.86
#